data_d71e566cd2a89fc4d6a6a78b816c2480
#
_entry.id   d71e566cd2a89fc4d6a6a78b816c2480
#
_cell.length_a   1.000
_cell.length_b   1.000
_cell.length_c   1.000
_cell.angle_alpha   90.00
_cell.angle_beta   90.00
_cell.angle_gamma   90.00
#
_symmetry.space_group_name_H-M   'P 1'
#
loop_
_entity.id
_entity.type
_entity.pdbx_description
1 polymer ?
#
loop_
_entity_poly.entity_id
_entity_poly.type
_entity_poly.pdbx_seq_one_letter_code
_entity_poly.pdbx_strand_id
1 'polypeptide(L)'
;YQIIFGESCYRTGLYGGSPEEQAQEFEWMMTTAPCDAVLALRGGYGTMRYIDRLDYTAIREYGKPFIGYSDCTALHMAINRYSRLVTYHGPMGVDFTKSRNEDIHHLFEVLEGKLRVIEPLPEPPRGAIGTELGDGILRGGNMTMLSMLCGTPYFLEDDSIEDTILFIEDVGEAPYKLDRMLQQWRLSGLLSRIKGMMIGT
;
A
#
# COMPACT_ATOMS: atom_id res chain seq x y z
N TYR A 1 -21.94 -8.00 3.72
CA TYR A 1 -21.09 -7.15 4.58
C TYR A 1 -21.90 -5.95 5.04
N GLN A 2 -21.62 -5.49 6.27
CA GLN A 2 -22.16 -4.22 6.79
C GLN A 2 -21.07 -3.16 6.67
N ILE A 3 -21.40 -1.99 6.13
CA ILE A 3 -20.45 -0.91 5.90
C ILE A 3 -20.63 0.16 6.98
N ILE A 4 -19.51 0.59 7.57
CA ILE A 4 -19.42 1.73 8.48
C ILE A 4 -18.56 2.78 7.78
N PHE A 5 -19.11 3.98 7.60
CA PHE A 5 -18.36 5.08 6.99
C PHE A 5 -17.69 5.93 8.06
N GLY A 6 -16.43 6.28 7.85
CA GLY A 6 -15.77 7.33 8.60
C GLY A 6 -16.35 8.70 8.29
N GLU A 7 -16.23 9.64 9.22
CA GLU A 7 -16.75 11.00 9.05
C GLU A 7 -16.08 11.75 7.90
N SER A 8 -14.79 11.46 7.63
CA SER A 8 -14.05 12.06 6.53
C SER A 8 -14.64 11.74 5.15
N CYS A 9 -15.40 10.66 5.01
CA CYS A 9 -16.11 10.31 3.78
C CYS A 9 -17.17 11.35 3.38
N TYR A 10 -17.68 12.12 4.33
CA TYR A 10 -18.71 13.15 4.11
C TYR A 10 -18.16 14.57 4.09
N ARG A 11 -16.87 14.73 4.40
CA ARG A 11 -16.23 16.05 4.41
C ARG A 11 -15.85 16.49 3.00
N THR A 12 -15.99 17.78 2.76
CA THR A 12 -15.58 18.44 1.53
C THR A 12 -14.34 19.28 1.79
N GLY A 13 -13.47 19.41 0.79
CA GLY A 13 -12.24 20.20 0.90
C GLY A 13 -11.03 19.46 0.35
N LEU A 14 -9.89 20.09 0.42
CA LEU A 14 -8.66 19.56 -0.19
C LEU A 14 -8.17 18.27 0.48
N TYR A 15 -8.36 18.13 1.80
CA TYR A 15 -7.78 17.03 2.59
C TYR A 15 -8.80 16.21 3.38
N GLY A 16 -10.07 16.53 3.34
CA GLY A 16 -11.08 15.83 4.13
C GLY A 16 -10.96 16.01 5.66
N GLY A 17 -10.13 16.95 6.12
CA GLY A 17 -9.91 17.26 7.52
C GLY A 17 -8.48 17.72 7.84
N SER A 18 -8.24 18.11 9.09
CA SER A 18 -6.87 18.36 9.58
C SER A 18 -6.08 17.05 9.71
N PRO A 19 -4.75 17.10 9.75
CA PRO A 19 -3.92 15.91 9.99
C PRO A 19 -4.30 15.18 11.28
N GLU A 20 -4.63 15.93 12.33
CA GLU A 20 -5.05 15.39 13.62
C GLU A 20 -6.37 14.62 13.53
N GLU A 21 -7.37 15.20 12.87
CA GLU A 21 -8.67 14.56 12.66
C GLU A 21 -8.55 13.30 11.81
N GLN A 22 -7.74 13.33 10.76
CA GLN A 22 -7.49 12.18 9.89
C GLN A 22 -6.76 11.05 10.63
N ALA A 23 -5.76 11.39 11.45
CA ALA A 23 -5.04 10.42 12.27
C ALA A 23 -5.98 9.75 13.29
N GLN A 24 -6.75 10.54 14.02
CA GLN A 24 -7.71 10.04 15.03
C GLN A 24 -8.76 9.12 14.41
N GLU A 25 -9.33 9.51 13.26
CA GLU A 25 -10.32 8.68 12.57
C GLU A 25 -9.69 7.38 12.05
N PHE A 26 -8.53 7.45 11.42
CA PHE A 26 -7.84 6.26 10.91
C PHE A 26 -7.48 5.31 12.06
N GLU A 27 -6.94 5.84 13.15
CA GLU A 27 -6.59 5.05 14.33
C GLU A 27 -7.83 4.40 14.96
N TRP A 28 -8.93 5.15 15.11
CA TRP A 28 -10.18 4.59 15.60
C TRP A 28 -10.68 3.44 14.69
N MET A 29 -10.65 3.62 13.37
CA MET A 29 -11.04 2.58 12.42
C MET A 29 -10.16 1.34 12.54
N MET A 30 -8.84 1.51 12.64
CA MET A 30 -7.88 0.40 12.76
C MET A 30 -7.90 -0.28 14.12
N THR A 31 -8.52 0.33 15.13
CA THR A 31 -8.55 -0.19 16.51
C THR A 31 -9.98 -0.52 16.96
N THR A 32 -10.66 0.43 17.58
CA THR A 32 -11.89 0.20 18.35
C THR A 32 -13.18 0.27 17.56
N ALA A 33 -13.17 0.76 16.30
CA ALA A 33 -14.37 0.75 15.46
C ALA A 33 -14.93 -0.68 15.31
N PRO A 34 -16.26 -0.87 15.32
CA PRO A 34 -16.86 -2.21 15.23
C PRO A 34 -16.87 -2.73 13.78
N CYS A 35 -15.67 -2.91 13.22
CA CYS A 35 -15.46 -3.44 11.87
C CYS A 35 -14.29 -4.44 11.87
N ASP A 36 -14.32 -5.40 10.95
CA ASP A 36 -13.32 -6.46 10.82
C ASP A 36 -12.17 -6.08 9.88
N ALA A 37 -12.37 -5.09 9.02
CA ALA A 37 -11.38 -4.59 8.06
C ALA A 37 -11.61 -3.12 7.75
N VAL A 38 -10.57 -2.41 7.34
CA VAL A 38 -10.62 -0.99 6.94
C VAL A 38 -10.29 -0.87 5.46
N LEU A 39 -11.24 -0.34 4.69
CA LEU A 39 -11.09 -0.10 3.26
C LEU A 39 -11.02 1.40 3.00
N ALA A 40 -9.96 1.86 2.35
CA ALA A 40 -9.89 3.24 1.91
C ALA A 40 -11.01 3.54 0.90
N LEU A 41 -11.72 4.66 1.08
CA LEU A 41 -12.76 5.05 0.14
C LEU A 41 -12.16 5.45 -1.20
N ARG A 42 -11.06 6.20 -1.16
CA ARG A 42 -10.32 6.68 -2.33
C ARG A 42 -8.87 6.99 -1.94
N GLY A 43 -7.98 7.04 -2.94
CA GLY A 43 -6.69 7.67 -2.85
C GLY A 43 -6.75 9.20 -2.93
N GLY A 44 -5.70 9.80 -3.40
CA GLY A 44 -5.62 11.25 -3.59
C GLY A 44 -4.30 11.79 -3.06
N TYR A 45 -4.37 12.60 -2.00
CA TYR A 45 -3.20 13.20 -1.38
C TYR A 45 -3.47 13.45 0.11
N GLY A 46 -2.48 13.20 0.95
CA GLY A 46 -2.52 13.65 2.33
C GLY A 46 -2.12 12.64 3.39
N THR A 47 -1.96 11.35 3.08
CA THR A 47 -1.57 10.32 4.07
C THR A 47 -0.25 10.66 4.77
N MET A 48 0.74 11.18 4.06
CA MET A 48 2.01 11.60 4.64
C MET A 48 1.90 12.74 5.66
N ARG A 49 0.76 13.43 5.72
CA ARG A 49 0.54 14.54 6.67
C ARG A 49 0.21 14.07 8.08
N TYR A 50 -0.14 12.78 8.24
CA TYR A 50 -0.60 12.26 9.52
C TYR A 50 -0.02 10.90 9.89
N ILE A 51 0.77 10.25 9.04
CA ILE A 51 1.37 8.94 9.37
C ILE A 51 2.28 8.99 10.61
N ASP A 52 2.85 10.15 10.92
CA ASP A 52 3.70 10.38 12.10
C ASP A 52 2.92 10.56 13.41
N ARG A 53 1.59 10.60 13.33
CA ARG A 53 0.68 10.81 14.47
C ARG A 53 -0.02 9.55 14.94
N LEU A 54 0.15 8.43 14.22
CA LEU A 54 -0.55 7.17 14.47
C LEU A 54 0.12 6.36 15.60
N ASP A 55 -0.68 5.77 16.48
CA ASP A 55 -0.22 4.77 17.43
C ASP A 55 -0.12 3.39 16.75
N TYR A 56 1.05 3.10 16.23
CA TYR A 56 1.33 1.82 15.56
C TYR A 56 1.34 0.62 16.52
N THR A 57 1.50 0.85 17.83
CA THR A 57 1.41 -0.20 18.82
C THR A 57 -0.04 -0.62 19.01
N ALA A 58 -0.95 0.34 19.18
CA ALA A 58 -2.38 0.07 19.22
C ALA A 58 -2.86 -0.61 17.92
N ILE A 59 -2.46 -0.10 16.76
CA ILE A 59 -2.80 -0.72 15.46
C ILE A 59 -2.35 -2.19 15.40
N ARG A 60 -1.16 -2.50 15.91
CA ARG A 60 -0.65 -3.88 15.99
C ARG A 60 -1.52 -4.77 16.86
N GLU A 61 -1.93 -4.29 18.01
CA GLU A 61 -2.71 -5.05 18.99
C GLU A 61 -4.09 -5.47 18.46
N TYR A 62 -4.75 -4.59 17.69
CA TYR A 62 -6.06 -4.89 17.10
C TYR A 62 -5.95 -5.71 15.81
N GLY A 63 -4.89 -5.55 15.03
CA GLY A 63 -4.54 -6.42 13.90
C GLY A 63 -5.50 -6.42 12.73
N LYS A 64 -6.26 -5.35 12.49
CA LYS A 64 -7.24 -5.30 11.38
C LYS A 64 -6.56 -5.19 10.01
N PRO A 65 -7.07 -5.90 8.98
CA PRO A 65 -6.67 -5.69 7.59
C PRO A 65 -6.95 -4.25 7.13
N PHE A 66 -5.96 -3.65 6.48
CA PHE A 66 -6.10 -2.37 5.78
C PHE A 66 -5.96 -2.56 4.28
N ILE A 67 -6.89 -2.00 3.50
CA ILE A 67 -6.95 -2.14 2.04
C ILE A 67 -6.95 -0.76 1.39
N GLY A 68 -6.13 -0.59 0.35
CA GLY A 68 -6.06 0.62 -0.45
C GLY A 68 -4.90 0.59 -1.44
N TYR A 69 -4.76 1.63 -2.25
CA TYR A 69 -3.62 1.81 -3.16
C TYR A 69 -3.32 3.30 -3.38
N SER A 70 -2.42 3.65 -4.29
CA SER A 70 -2.06 5.05 -4.58
C SER A 70 -1.47 5.74 -3.33
N ASP A 71 -2.04 6.86 -2.85
CA ASP A 71 -1.59 7.61 -1.67
C ASP A 71 -1.55 6.75 -0.40
N CYS A 72 -2.39 5.70 -0.31
CA CYS A 72 -2.38 4.73 0.79
C CYS A 72 -1.08 3.93 0.91
N THR A 73 -0.22 3.96 -0.11
CA THR A 73 1.11 3.36 -0.06
C THR A 73 1.91 3.83 1.16
N ALA A 74 1.78 5.09 1.56
CA ALA A 74 2.44 5.61 2.75
C ALA A 74 1.97 4.88 4.03
N LEU A 75 0.67 4.58 4.14
CA LEU A 75 0.12 3.79 5.25
C LEU A 75 0.58 2.33 5.19
N HIS A 76 0.58 1.71 4.01
CA HIS A 76 1.09 0.35 3.85
C HIS A 76 2.52 0.22 4.37
N MET A 77 3.40 1.13 3.94
CA MET A 77 4.80 1.13 4.37
C MET A 77 4.93 1.35 5.87
N ALA A 78 4.21 2.32 6.43
CA ALA A 78 4.25 2.65 7.85
C ALA A 78 3.70 1.51 8.74
N ILE A 79 2.53 0.95 8.41
CA ILE A 79 1.90 -0.14 9.15
C ILE A 79 2.78 -1.39 9.09
N ASN A 80 3.27 -1.75 7.91
CA ASN A 80 4.16 -2.90 7.76
C ASN A 80 5.42 -2.74 8.62
N ARG A 81 6.05 -1.56 8.62
CA ARG A 81 7.28 -1.30 9.38
C ARG A 81 7.05 -1.30 10.88
N TYR A 82 6.09 -0.54 11.37
CA TYR A 82 5.94 -0.27 12.80
C TYR A 82 4.95 -1.21 13.50
N SER A 83 3.89 -1.62 12.81
CA SER A 83 2.91 -2.56 13.35
C SER A 83 3.20 -4.01 12.99
N ARG A 84 4.06 -4.28 12.00
CA ARG A 84 4.37 -5.63 11.50
C ARG A 84 3.13 -6.38 10.99
N LEU A 85 2.15 -5.66 10.49
CA LEU A 85 0.93 -6.21 9.91
C LEU A 85 1.02 -6.26 8.39
N VAL A 86 0.41 -7.31 7.82
CA VAL A 86 0.15 -7.39 6.39
C VAL A 86 -0.97 -6.41 6.04
N THR A 87 -0.78 -5.67 4.96
CA THR A 87 -1.78 -4.79 4.36
C THR A 87 -2.02 -5.18 2.91
N TYR A 88 -3.11 -4.72 2.33
CA TYR A 88 -3.56 -5.19 1.03
C TYR A 88 -3.58 -4.04 0.03
N HIS A 89 -2.71 -4.12 -0.97
CA HIS A 89 -2.75 -3.22 -2.12
C HIS A 89 -3.86 -3.69 -3.06
N GLY A 90 -4.98 -2.98 -3.09
CA GLY A 90 -6.17 -3.44 -3.80
C GLY A 90 -7.22 -2.34 -4.00
N PRO A 91 -8.31 -2.65 -4.71
CA PRO A 91 -9.36 -1.70 -5.05
C PRO A 91 -9.91 -0.97 -3.82
N MET A 92 -10.16 0.32 -3.99
CA MET A 92 -10.80 1.18 -2.99
C MET A 92 -12.31 1.31 -3.22
N GLY A 93 -13.04 1.88 -2.29
CA GLY A 93 -14.50 1.98 -2.37
C GLY A 93 -15.03 2.60 -3.66
N VAL A 94 -14.36 3.65 -4.18
CA VAL A 94 -14.74 4.31 -5.45
C VAL A 94 -14.54 3.44 -6.70
N ASP A 95 -13.76 2.38 -6.58
CA ASP A 95 -13.46 1.50 -7.70
C ASP A 95 -14.52 0.41 -7.88
N PHE A 96 -15.27 0.07 -6.85
CA PHE A 96 -16.22 -1.05 -6.87
C PHE A 96 -17.29 -0.94 -7.97
N THR A 97 -17.62 0.28 -8.40
CA THR A 97 -18.54 0.50 -9.51
C THR A 97 -17.88 0.45 -10.89
N LYS A 98 -16.54 0.43 -10.94
CA LYS A 98 -15.76 0.49 -12.19
C LYS A 98 -14.94 -0.77 -12.41
N SER A 99 -14.56 -1.46 -11.35
CA SER A 99 -13.80 -2.71 -11.43
C SER A 99 -14.67 -3.85 -11.95
N ARG A 100 -14.04 -4.84 -12.56
CA ARG A 100 -14.73 -6.07 -12.93
C ARG A 100 -15.18 -6.81 -11.67
N ASN A 101 -16.31 -7.49 -11.74
CA ASN A 101 -16.80 -8.29 -10.61
C ASN A 101 -15.80 -9.33 -10.15
N GLU A 102 -15.01 -9.88 -11.05
CA GLU A 102 -13.95 -10.84 -10.78
C GLU A 102 -12.84 -10.25 -9.88
N ASP A 103 -12.45 -9.00 -10.13
CA ASP A 103 -11.40 -8.34 -9.33
C ASP A 103 -11.89 -8.08 -7.89
N ILE A 104 -13.16 -7.69 -7.75
CA ILE A 104 -13.78 -7.50 -6.44
C ILE A 104 -13.96 -8.84 -5.71
N HIS A 105 -14.38 -9.88 -6.43
CA HIS A 105 -14.50 -11.22 -5.86
C HIS A 105 -13.14 -11.73 -5.37
N HIS A 106 -12.09 -11.57 -6.18
CA HIS A 106 -10.72 -11.92 -5.85
C HIS A 106 -10.24 -11.21 -4.57
N LEU A 107 -10.51 -9.89 -4.43
CA LEU A 107 -10.18 -9.16 -3.21
C LEU A 107 -10.77 -9.84 -1.97
N PHE A 108 -12.06 -10.19 -2.01
CA PHE A 108 -12.71 -10.84 -0.86
C PHE A 108 -12.20 -12.26 -0.61
N GLU A 109 -11.88 -13.02 -1.65
CA GLU A 109 -11.27 -14.34 -1.47
C GLU A 109 -9.90 -14.27 -0.78
N VAL A 110 -9.10 -13.25 -1.12
CA VAL A 110 -7.82 -12.99 -0.45
C VAL A 110 -8.04 -12.61 1.02
N LEU A 111 -8.96 -11.67 1.29
CA LEU A 111 -9.25 -11.21 2.66
C LEU A 111 -9.82 -12.32 3.55
N GLU A 112 -10.61 -13.22 2.98
CA GLU A 112 -11.17 -14.37 3.67
C GLU A 112 -10.19 -15.56 3.79
N GLY A 113 -8.96 -15.41 3.26
CA GLY A 113 -7.93 -16.45 3.27
C GLY A 113 -8.21 -17.65 2.38
N LYS A 114 -9.15 -17.53 1.46
CA LYS A 114 -9.53 -18.58 0.50
C LYS A 114 -8.55 -18.67 -0.66
N LEU A 115 -8.01 -17.54 -1.10
CA LEU A 115 -7.02 -17.46 -2.16
C LEU A 115 -5.63 -17.18 -1.55
N ARG A 116 -4.69 -18.09 -1.82
CA ARG A 116 -3.32 -17.99 -1.32
C ARG A 116 -2.27 -17.93 -2.43
N VAL A 117 -2.68 -18.22 -3.65
CA VAL A 117 -1.81 -18.25 -4.82
C VAL A 117 -2.44 -17.38 -5.90
N ILE A 118 -1.67 -16.43 -6.41
CA ILE A 118 -2.01 -15.65 -7.59
C ILE A 118 -1.30 -16.31 -8.75
N GLU A 119 -2.06 -16.82 -9.71
CA GLU A 119 -1.48 -17.41 -10.92
C GLU A 119 -0.70 -16.33 -11.70
N PRO A 120 0.53 -16.62 -12.10
CA PRO A 120 1.30 -15.68 -12.91
C PRO A 120 0.62 -15.45 -14.26
N LEU A 121 0.86 -14.30 -14.85
CA LEU A 121 0.45 -14.05 -16.23
C LEU A 121 0.99 -15.14 -17.15
N PRO A 122 0.19 -15.62 -18.15
CA PRO A 122 0.59 -16.73 -19.03
C PRO A 122 1.90 -16.49 -19.79
N GLU A 123 2.22 -15.22 -20.06
CA GLU A 123 3.48 -14.82 -20.68
C GLU A 123 4.13 -13.71 -19.86
N PRO A 124 5.40 -13.88 -19.48
CA PRO A 124 6.13 -12.78 -18.82
C PRO A 124 6.24 -11.59 -19.78
N PRO A 125 6.19 -10.35 -19.27
CA PRO A 125 6.40 -9.17 -20.09
C PRO A 125 7.74 -9.27 -20.85
N ARG A 126 7.78 -8.73 -22.08
CA ARG A 126 9.03 -8.65 -22.82
C ARG A 126 10.07 -7.89 -22.01
N GLY A 127 11.21 -8.53 -21.79
CA GLY A 127 12.30 -7.93 -21.00
C GLY A 127 12.28 -8.30 -19.50
N ALA A 128 11.44 -9.23 -19.08
CA ALA A 128 11.57 -9.81 -17.74
C ALA A 128 12.97 -10.40 -17.57
N ILE A 129 13.68 -9.95 -16.54
CA ILE A 129 15.01 -10.42 -16.20
C ILE A 129 14.89 -11.35 -14.98
N GLY A 130 15.29 -12.59 -15.17
CA GLY A 130 15.19 -13.63 -14.14
C GLY A 130 13.88 -14.41 -14.26
N THR A 131 14.03 -15.71 -14.24
CA THR A 131 12.93 -16.69 -14.24
C THR A 131 12.97 -17.56 -12.98
N GLU A 132 13.86 -17.22 -12.05
CA GLU A 132 14.01 -17.98 -10.83
C GLU A 132 12.88 -17.66 -9.86
N LEU A 133 12.28 -18.72 -9.32
CA LEU A 133 11.34 -18.61 -8.21
C LEU A 133 12.13 -18.12 -6.99
N GLY A 134 11.72 -16.99 -6.45
CA GLY A 134 12.28 -16.42 -5.23
C GLY A 134 11.24 -16.35 -4.13
N ASP A 135 11.69 -16.42 -2.90
CA ASP A 135 10.91 -16.12 -1.71
C ASP A 135 11.36 -14.78 -1.13
N GLY A 136 10.48 -14.06 -0.48
CA GLY A 136 10.82 -12.79 0.14
C GLY A 136 9.59 -12.09 0.73
N ILE A 137 9.84 -10.97 1.38
CA ILE A 137 8.79 -10.13 1.94
C ILE A 137 8.31 -9.16 0.86
N LEU A 138 7.05 -9.32 0.43
CA LEU A 138 6.45 -8.39 -0.53
C LEU A 138 6.15 -7.06 0.16
N ARG A 139 6.74 -5.98 -0.34
CA ARG A 139 6.52 -4.61 0.11
C ARG A 139 6.45 -3.67 -1.08
N GLY A 140 5.75 -2.57 -0.96
CA GLY A 140 5.72 -1.58 -2.03
C GLY A 140 4.36 -0.95 -2.24
N GLY A 141 4.09 -0.57 -3.48
CA GLY A 141 2.88 0.12 -3.92
C GLY A 141 3.17 1.14 -5.01
N ASN A 142 2.53 2.30 -4.92
CA ASN A 142 2.70 3.37 -5.90
C ASN A 142 4.13 3.93 -5.90
N MET A 143 4.77 3.94 -7.06
CA MET A 143 6.18 4.30 -7.22
C MET A 143 6.48 5.75 -6.85
N THR A 144 5.58 6.67 -7.21
CA THR A 144 5.69 8.09 -6.83
C THR A 144 5.68 8.22 -5.31
N MET A 145 4.74 7.56 -4.61
CA MET A 145 4.66 7.61 -3.16
C MET A 145 5.89 6.97 -2.49
N LEU A 146 6.36 5.85 -2.99
CA LEU A 146 7.60 5.22 -2.49
C LEU A 146 8.79 6.18 -2.63
N SER A 147 8.90 6.88 -3.77
CA SER A 147 9.97 7.87 -3.98
C SER A 147 9.86 9.06 -3.03
N MET A 148 8.64 9.51 -2.71
CA MET A 148 8.41 10.58 -1.72
C MET A 148 8.77 10.15 -0.29
N LEU A 149 8.67 8.87 0.02
CA LEU A 149 9.05 8.32 1.33
C LEU A 149 10.57 8.14 1.48
N CYS A 150 11.35 8.15 0.40
CA CYS A 150 12.82 8.03 0.48
C CYS A 150 13.42 9.10 1.40
N GLY A 151 14.26 8.67 2.33
CA GLY A 151 14.86 9.56 3.33
C GLY A 151 13.96 9.89 4.51
N THR A 152 12.77 9.28 4.58
CA THR A 152 11.92 9.32 5.77
C THR A 152 12.01 8.02 6.56
N PRO A 153 11.69 8.03 7.87
CA PRO A 153 11.69 6.80 8.66
C PRO A 153 10.61 5.79 8.25
N TYR A 154 9.76 6.10 7.29
CA TYR A 154 8.68 5.24 6.79
C TYR A 154 9.06 4.43 5.55
N PHE A 155 10.24 4.67 4.99
CA PHE A 155 10.76 3.92 3.85
C PHE A 155 11.50 2.62 4.27
N LEU A 156 11.96 1.86 3.29
CA LEU A 156 12.68 0.59 3.46
C LEU A 156 14.11 0.82 4.05
N GLU A 157 14.21 0.99 5.35
CA GLU A 157 15.49 1.20 6.03
C GLU A 157 15.65 0.26 7.25
N ASP A 158 14.99 -0.90 7.22
CA ASP A 158 15.16 -1.92 8.26
C ASP A 158 16.05 -3.08 7.78
N ASP A 159 16.42 -3.96 8.71
CA ASP A 159 17.28 -5.12 8.45
C ASP A 159 16.68 -6.15 7.48
N SER A 160 15.39 -6.03 7.16
CA SER A 160 14.68 -6.92 6.24
C SER A 160 14.66 -6.44 4.79
N ILE A 161 15.35 -5.35 4.46
CA ILE A 161 15.40 -4.84 3.08
C ILE A 161 16.01 -5.87 2.12
N GLU A 162 17.01 -6.66 2.58
CA GLU A 162 17.68 -7.67 1.77
C GLU A 162 16.77 -8.86 1.42
N ASP A 163 15.69 -9.07 2.19
CA ASP A 163 14.66 -10.05 1.90
C ASP A 163 13.45 -9.46 1.17
N THR A 164 13.48 -8.18 0.82
CA THR A 164 12.34 -7.50 0.19
C THR A 164 12.25 -7.78 -1.29
N ILE A 165 11.06 -8.22 -1.72
CA ILE A 165 10.59 -8.13 -3.11
C ILE A 165 9.79 -6.84 -3.21
N LEU A 166 10.33 -5.86 -3.94
CA LEU A 166 9.69 -4.54 -4.06
C LEU A 166 8.62 -4.57 -5.15
N PHE A 167 7.36 -4.47 -4.75
CA PHE A 167 6.25 -4.26 -5.68
C PHE A 167 6.12 -2.79 -6.02
N ILE A 168 6.03 -2.48 -7.31
CA ILE A 168 5.81 -1.11 -7.80
C ILE A 168 4.71 -1.08 -8.85
N GLU A 169 3.90 -0.05 -8.79
CA GLU A 169 2.97 0.34 -9.86
C GLU A 169 2.91 1.87 -9.94
N ASP A 170 2.56 2.40 -11.09
CA ASP A 170 2.21 3.81 -11.25
C ASP A 170 1.31 3.99 -12.47
N VAL A 171 0.43 4.97 -12.43
CA VAL A 171 -0.53 5.25 -13.51
C VAL A 171 -0.41 6.69 -13.97
N GLY A 172 -0.17 6.86 -15.28
CA GLY A 172 -0.19 8.17 -15.91
C GLY A 172 1.08 9.00 -15.75
N GLU A 173 2.16 8.45 -15.20
CA GLU A 173 3.43 9.14 -15.09
C GLU A 173 4.21 9.11 -16.41
N ALA A 174 4.85 10.24 -16.72
CA ALA A 174 5.68 10.33 -17.91
C ALA A 174 6.96 9.47 -17.78
N PRO A 175 7.43 8.79 -18.85
CA PRO A 175 8.60 7.89 -18.75
C PRO A 175 9.84 8.50 -18.10
N TYR A 176 10.13 9.78 -18.35
CA TYR A 176 11.29 10.44 -17.74
C TYR A 176 11.16 10.62 -16.23
N LYS A 177 9.94 10.68 -15.69
CA LYS A 177 9.72 10.75 -14.25
C LYS A 177 9.96 9.38 -13.62
N LEU A 178 9.50 8.30 -14.25
CA LEU A 178 9.77 6.94 -13.82
C LEU A 178 11.29 6.67 -13.82
N ASP A 179 11.98 7.05 -14.89
CA ASP A 179 13.45 6.94 -14.96
C ASP A 179 14.12 7.72 -13.82
N ARG A 180 13.66 8.94 -13.53
CA ARG A 180 14.22 9.77 -12.45
C ARG A 180 14.07 9.10 -11.09
N MET A 181 12.93 8.49 -10.79
CA MET A 181 12.70 7.75 -9.54
C MET A 181 13.59 6.51 -9.45
N LEU A 182 13.73 5.75 -10.55
CA LEU A 182 14.66 4.62 -10.61
C LEU A 182 16.12 5.05 -10.43
N GLN A 183 16.53 6.18 -11.01
CA GLN A 183 17.87 6.73 -10.81
C GLN A 183 18.10 7.16 -9.35
N GLN A 184 17.10 7.76 -8.70
CA GLN A 184 17.16 8.07 -7.27
C GLN A 184 17.40 6.80 -6.44
N TRP A 185 16.63 5.73 -6.71
CA TRP A 185 16.77 4.45 -5.99
C TRP A 185 18.09 3.75 -6.29
N ARG A 186 18.59 3.85 -7.52
CA ARG A 186 19.91 3.33 -7.88
C ARG A 186 21.02 4.08 -7.14
N LEU A 187 20.98 5.41 -7.13
CA LEU A 187 22.00 6.24 -6.48
C LEU A 187 21.97 6.14 -4.95
N SER A 188 20.82 5.90 -4.35
CA SER A 188 20.71 5.63 -2.91
C SER A 188 21.15 4.22 -2.51
N GLY A 189 21.46 3.35 -3.47
CA GLY A 189 21.84 1.96 -3.22
C GLY A 189 20.66 1.03 -2.95
N LEU A 190 19.42 1.50 -3.01
CA LEU A 190 18.22 0.70 -2.75
C LEU A 190 18.15 -0.53 -3.66
N LEU A 191 18.33 -0.32 -4.98
CA LEU A 191 18.18 -1.40 -5.96
C LEU A 191 19.22 -2.53 -5.80
N SER A 192 20.35 -2.26 -5.17
CA SER A 192 21.36 -3.29 -4.88
C SER A 192 21.13 -4.03 -3.56
N ARG A 193 20.18 -3.58 -2.75
CA ARG A 193 19.86 -4.16 -1.44
C ARG A 193 18.59 -5.00 -1.43
N ILE A 194 17.65 -4.74 -2.33
CA ILE A 194 16.42 -5.53 -2.43
C ILE A 194 16.67 -6.87 -3.13
N LYS A 195 15.92 -7.89 -2.77
CA LYS A 195 16.02 -9.25 -3.32
C LYS A 195 15.46 -9.36 -4.73
N GLY A 196 14.44 -8.59 -5.04
CA GLY A 196 13.79 -8.58 -6.35
C GLY A 196 12.80 -7.44 -6.51
N MET A 197 12.24 -7.33 -7.72
CA MET A 197 11.24 -6.31 -8.04
C MET A 197 10.10 -6.93 -8.84
N MET A 198 8.86 -6.58 -8.48
CA MET A 198 7.64 -6.91 -9.20
C MET A 198 7.03 -5.62 -9.72
N ILE A 199 6.71 -5.57 -11.01
CA ILE A 199 6.10 -4.41 -11.66
C ILE A 199 4.66 -4.73 -11.98
N GLY A 200 3.75 -3.95 -11.39
CA GLY A 200 2.32 -3.95 -11.71
C GLY A 200 2.02 -3.13 -12.97
N THR A 201 0.87 -3.41 -13.61
CA THR A 201 0.39 -2.72 -14.81
C THR A 201 -0.92 -2.00 -14.52
#